data_44ae091a0e918e5526fc23b3b9d4d473
#
_entry.id   44ae091a0e918e5526fc23b3b9d4d473
#
_cell.length_a   1.000
_cell.length_b   1.000
_cell.length_c   1.000
_cell.angle_alpha   90.00
_cell.angle_beta   90.00
_cell.angle_gamma   90.00
#
_symmetry.space_group_name_H-M   'P 1'
#
loop_
_entity.id
_entity.type
_entity.pdbx_description
1 polymer ?
#
loop_
_entity_poly.entity_id
_entity_poly.type
_entity_poly.pdbx_seq_one_letter_code
_entity_poly.pdbx_strand_id
1 'polypeptide(L)'
;MLRHVVLFSFKTTTDRAEVAEIEAAFTHLPEQIDLIRAYEWGTNVSPEGIDQGFTHCFLLTFTSAADRDAYLVHPAHQAFVASLQPVLEKALVIDYWAATSPLATRPS
;
A
#
# COMPACT_ATOMS: atom_id res chain seq x y z
N MET A 1 -10.41 11.81 5.93
CA MET A 1 -9.42 11.49 4.89
C MET A 1 -9.68 10.11 4.31
N LEU A 2 -9.41 9.94 3.05
CA LEU A 2 -9.56 8.67 2.35
C LEU A 2 -8.33 7.80 2.57
N ARG A 3 -8.54 6.57 3.02
CA ARG A 3 -7.48 5.57 3.16
C ARG A 3 -7.49 4.63 1.97
N HIS A 4 -6.32 4.34 1.44
CA HIS A 4 -6.10 3.41 0.34
C HIS A 4 -5.20 2.31 0.87
N VAL A 5 -5.76 1.13 1.08
CA VAL A 5 -5.07 -0.02 1.70
C VAL A 5 -4.71 -1.01 0.61
N VAL A 6 -3.42 -1.32 0.50
CA VAL A 6 -2.91 -2.22 -0.54
C VAL A 6 -2.17 -3.38 0.13
N LEU A 7 -2.59 -4.60 -0.18
CA LEU A 7 -1.96 -5.82 0.33
C LEU A 7 -1.30 -6.56 -0.84
N PHE A 8 -0.08 -7.05 -0.63
CA PHE A 8 0.63 -7.82 -1.64
C PHE A 8 1.00 -9.22 -1.14
N SER A 9 0.89 -10.18 -2.05
CA SER A 9 1.49 -11.50 -1.94
C SER A 9 2.42 -11.66 -3.13
N PHE A 10 3.67 -12.05 -2.89
CA PHE A 10 4.68 -12.22 -3.94
C PHE A 10 4.74 -13.65 -4.42
N LYS A 11 5.12 -13.86 -5.68
CA LYS A 11 5.35 -15.20 -6.23
C LYS A 11 6.44 -15.90 -5.43
N THR A 12 6.32 -17.21 -5.26
CA THR A 12 7.30 -17.99 -4.50
C THR A 12 8.69 -17.99 -5.14
N THR A 13 8.78 -17.68 -6.44
CA THR A 13 10.03 -17.53 -7.17
C THR A 13 10.73 -16.20 -6.94
N THR A 14 10.05 -15.25 -6.25
CA THR A 14 10.61 -13.93 -5.98
C THR A 14 11.60 -14.02 -4.85
N ASP A 15 12.83 -13.53 -5.06
CA ASP A 15 13.84 -13.53 -4.01
C ASP A 15 13.71 -12.31 -3.10
N ARG A 16 14.47 -12.35 -1.99
CA ARG A 16 14.42 -11.29 -0.98
C ARG A 16 14.86 -9.93 -1.52
N ALA A 17 15.83 -9.92 -2.43
CA ALA A 17 16.33 -8.67 -3.02
C ALA A 17 15.25 -8.02 -3.91
N GLU A 18 14.52 -8.83 -4.68
CA GLU A 18 13.43 -8.35 -5.51
C GLU A 18 12.29 -7.77 -4.67
N VAL A 19 11.95 -8.43 -3.55
CA VAL A 19 10.94 -7.91 -2.62
C VAL A 19 11.41 -6.57 -2.04
N ALA A 20 12.66 -6.45 -1.64
CA ALA A 20 13.22 -5.22 -1.09
C ALA A 20 13.17 -4.08 -2.11
N GLU A 21 13.39 -4.37 -3.40
CA GLU A 21 13.26 -3.37 -4.45
C GLU A 21 11.83 -2.84 -4.57
N ILE A 22 10.83 -3.71 -4.45
CA ILE A 22 9.43 -3.28 -4.48
C ILE A 22 9.08 -2.44 -3.25
N GLU A 23 9.55 -2.84 -2.07
CA GLU A 23 9.35 -2.08 -0.84
C GLU A 23 9.91 -0.65 -0.98
N ALA A 24 11.13 -0.54 -1.49
CA ALA A 24 11.78 0.75 -1.70
C ALA A 24 11.07 1.58 -2.78
N ALA A 25 10.66 0.96 -3.88
CA ALA A 25 9.97 1.64 -4.97
C ALA A 25 8.62 2.20 -4.52
N PHE A 26 7.86 1.43 -3.73
CA PHE A 26 6.57 1.92 -3.19
C PHE A 26 6.81 3.10 -2.25
N THR A 27 7.79 2.97 -1.35
CA THR A 27 8.14 4.00 -0.38
C THR A 27 8.62 5.29 -1.05
N HIS A 28 9.13 5.20 -2.27
CA HIS A 28 9.56 6.35 -3.04
C HIS A 28 8.39 7.12 -3.68
N LEU A 29 7.22 6.49 -3.86
CA LEU A 29 6.07 7.14 -4.50
C LEU A 29 5.62 8.43 -3.80
N PRO A 30 5.57 8.52 -2.46
CA PRO A 30 5.19 9.78 -1.81
C PRO A 30 6.10 10.96 -2.13
N GLU A 31 7.36 10.69 -2.47
CA GLU A 31 8.31 11.74 -2.89
C GLU A 31 8.04 12.21 -4.31
N GLN A 32 7.44 11.36 -5.14
CA GLN A 32 7.15 11.65 -6.54
C GLN A 32 5.73 12.18 -6.76
N ILE A 33 4.81 11.88 -5.84
CA ILE A 33 3.38 12.18 -5.97
C ILE A 33 2.92 12.88 -4.70
N ASP A 34 2.84 14.21 -4.76
CA ASP A 34 2.48 15.03 -3.59
C ASP A 34 1.01 14.95 -3.19
N LEU A 35 0.17 14.26 -3.98
CA LEU A 35 -1.21 13.95 -3.62
C LEU A 35 -1.30 12.99 -2.42
N ILE A 36 -0.26 12.22 -2.16
CA ILE A 36 -0.19 11.30 -1.03
C ILE A 36 0.08 12.12 0.24
N ARG A 37 -0.90 12.18 1.13
CA ARG A 37 -0.82 13.01 2.34
C ARG A 37 -0.15 12.32 3.51
N ALA A 38 -0.23 11.00 3.54
CA ALA A 38 0.42 10.18 4.56
C ALA A 38 0.67 8.80 3.98
N TYR A 39 1.71 8.14 4.45
CA TYR A 39 2.12 6.83 3.97
C TYR A 39 2.77 6.06 5.10
N GLU A 40 2.39 4.80 5.21
CA GLU A 40 3.06 3.84 6.07
C GLU A 40 2.91 2.45 5.48
N TRP A 41 3.77 1.53 5.88
CA TRP A 41 3.68 0.14 5.44
C TRP A 41 4.33 -0.78 6.46
N GLY A 42 4.00 -2.06 6.36
CA GLY A 42 4.60 -3.08 7.20
C GLY A 42 4.35 -4.46 6.64
N THR A 43 4.98 -5.44 7.26
CA THR A 43 4.78 -6.85 6.93
C THR A 43 3.87 -7.49 7.97
N ASN A 44 3.19 -8.58 7.56
CA ASN A 44 2.27 -9.27 8.43
C ASN A 44 2.99 -9.87 9.65
N VAL A 45 2.47 -9.56 10.82
CA VAL A 45 2.94 -10.13 12.10
C VAL A 45 1.78 -10.75 12.90
N SER A 46 0.61 -10.95 12.26
CA SER A 46 -0.53 -11.53 12.94
C SER A 46 -0.28 -13.02 13.25
N PRO A 47 -0.53 -13.46 14.48
CA PRO A 47 -0.37 -14.87 14.84
C PRO A 47 -1.57 -15.75 14.47
N GLU A 48 -2.65 -15.18 13.91
CA GLU A 48 -3.89 -15.90 13.68
C GLU A 48 -3.85 -16.89 12.52
N GLY A 49 -2.92 -16.68 11.55
CA GLY A 49 -2.81 -17.58 10.41
C GLY A 49 -3.92 -17.42 9.37
N ILE A 50 -4.58 -16.27 9.33
CA ILE A 50 -5.70 -16.01 8.41
C ILE A 50 -5.39 -14.88 7.41
N ASP A 51 -4.11 -14.70 7.10
CA ASP A 51 -3.63 -13.62 6.22
C ASP A 51 -3.87 -13.88 4.73
N GLN A 52 -4.34 -15.06 4.36
CA GLN A 52 -4.62 -15.43 2.98
C GLN A 52 -3.38 -15.36 2.06
N GLY A 53 -2.19 -15.45 2.64
CA GLY A 53 -0.92 -15.39 1.91
C GLY A 53 -0.40 -13.97 1.68
N PHE A 54 -1.12 -12.94 2.08
CA PHE A 54 -0.65 -11.56 1.99
C PHE A 54 0.41 -11.31 3.06
N THR A 55 1.55 -10.77 2.64
CA THR A 55 2.70 -10.52 3.51
C THR A 55 2.96 -9.04 3.75
N HIS A 56 2.48 -8.17 2.88
CA HIS A 56 2.75 -6.74 2.92
C HIS A 56 1.46 -5.94 2.94
N CYS A 57 1.45 -4.86 3.71
CA CYS A 57 0.34 -3.92 3.77
C CYS A 57 0.89 -2.51 3.64
N PHE A 58 0.36 -1.76 2.68
CA PHE A 58 0.71 -0.35 2.44
C PHE A 58 -0.53 0.48 2.66
N LEU A 59 -0.41 1.53 3.46
CA LEU A 59 -1.53 2.42 3.78
C LEU A 59 -1.20 3.83 3.31
N LEU A 60 -1.99 4.32 2.35
CA LEU A 60 -1.87 5.67 1.82
C LEU A 60 -3.09 6.49 2.22
N THR A 61 -2.88 7.77 2.44
CA THR A 61 -3.95 8.71 2.77
C THR A 61 -4.04 9.79 1.72
N PHE A 62 -5.27 10.05 1.25
CA PHE A 62 -5.57 11.11 0.29
C PHE A 62 -6.61 12.05 0.88
N THR A 63 -6.58 13.31 0.46
CA THR A 63 -7.58 14.30 0.89
C THR A 63 -8.95 14.02 0.28
N SER A 64 -8.98 13.50 -0.96
CA SER A 64 -10.22 13.33 -1.72
C SER A 64 -10.15 12.11 -2.63
N ALA A 65 -11.31 11.67 -3.10
CA ALA A 65 -11.40 10.62 -4.11
C ALA A 65 -10.76 11.07 -5.44
N ALA A 66 -10.90 12.36 -5.77
CA ALA A 66 -10.28 12.92 -6.99
C ALA A 66 -8.75 12.81 -6.92
N ASP A 67 -8.15 13.07 -5.77
CA ASP A 67 -6.70 12.94 -5.59
C ASP A 67 -6.26 11.48 -5.70
N ARG A 68 -7.02 10.55 -5.13
CA ARG A 68 -6.74 9.11 -5.28
C ARG A 68 -6.81 8.70 -6.74
N ASP A 69 -7.82 9.17 -7.48
CA ASP A 69 -7.97 8.84 -8.89
C ASP A 69 -6.80 9.40 -9.73
N ALA A 70 -6.35 10.62 -9.42
CA ALA A 70 -5.21 11.22 -10.07
C ALA A 70 -3.91 10.45 -9.77
N TYR A 71 -3.77 9.92 -8.56
CA TYR A 71 -2.67 9.05 -8.17
C TYR A 71 -2.65 7.77 -9.02
N LEU A 72 -3.79 7.13 -9.20
CA LEU A 72 -3.87 5.85 -9.93
C LEU A 72 -3.40 5.97 -11.38
N VAL A 73 -3.61 7.11 -12.02
CA VAL A 73 -3.19 7.34 -13.42
C VAL A 73 -1.87 8.11 -13.52
N HIS A 74 -1.26 8.45 -12.41
CA HIS A 74 0.01 9.17 -12.40
C HIS A 74 1.12 8.32 -13.02
N PRO A 75 2.00 8.91 -13.87
CA PRO A 75 3.07 8.15 -14.53
C PRO A 75 3.97 7.39 -13.55
N ALA A 76 4.28 7.97 -12.39
CA ALA A 76 5.12 7.32 -11.40
C ALA A 76 4.45 6.07 -10.83
N HIS A 77 3.11 6.12 -10.59
CA HIS A 77 2.36 4.95 -10.14
C HIS A 77 2.31 3.88 -11.23
N GLN A 78 2.09 4.27 -12.48
CA GLN A 78 2.05 3.32 -13.60
C GLN A 78 3.40 2.62 -13.78
N ALA A 79 4.51 3.35 -13.63
CA ALA A 79 5.86 2.77 -13.70
C ALA A 79 6.08 1.77 -12.56
N PHE A 80 5.62 2.10 -11.35
CA PHE A 80 5.67 1.18 -10.21
C PHE A 80 4.89 -0.10 -10.49
N VAL A 81 3.66 0.01 -10.97
CA VAL A 81 2.82 -1.15 -11.29
C VAL A 81 3.50 -2.04 -12.32
N ALA A 82 4.14 -1.46 -13.35
CA ALA A 82 4.87 -2.22 -14.35
C ALA A 82 6.03 -3.02 -13.72
N SER A 83 6.75 -2.42 -12.78
CA SER A 83 7.86 -3.11 -12.09
C SER A 83 7.38 -4.21 -11.15
N LEU A 84 6.16 -4.10 -10.66
CA LEU A 84 5.55 -5.06 -9.73
C LEU A 84 5.06 -6.32 -10.45
N GLN A 85 4.60 -6.21 -11.68
CA GLN A 85 3.95 -7.31 -12.41
C GLN A 85 4.74 -8.62 -12.42
N PRO A 86 6.06 -8.64 -12.67
CA PRO A 86 6.80 -9.89 -12.74
C PRO A 86 6.86 -10.67 -11.43
N VAL A 87 6.69 -10.01 -10.29
CA VAL A 87 6.93 -10.62 -8.96
C VAL A 87 5.66 -10.74 -8.13
N LEU A 88 4.57 -10.11 -8.55
CA LEU A 88 3.31 -10.11 -7.80
C LEU A 88 2.52 -11.38 -8.04
N GLU A 89 2.14 -12.10 -6.96
CA GLU A 89 1.20 -13.21 -7.03
C GLU A 89 -0.24 -12.69 -7.04
N LYS A 90 -0.58 -11.85 -6.05
CA LYS A 90 -1.91 -11.25 -5.97
C LYS A 90 -1.86 -9.97 -5.16
N ALA A 91 -2.83 -9.10 -5.41
CA ALA A 91 -3.02 -7.87 -4.67
C ALA A 91 -4.46 -7.76 -4.19
N LEU A 92 -4.65 -7.09 -3.07
CA LEU A 92 -5.96 -6.73 -2.55
C LEU A 92 -5.94 -5.24 -2.25
N VAL A 93 -6.91 -4.50 -2.78
CA VAL A 93 -7.02 -3.07 -2.56
C VAL A 93 -8.39 -2.76 -1.98
N ILE A 94 -8.40 -2.04 -0.86
CA ILE A 94 -9.62 -1.58 -0.22
C ILE A 94 -9.45 -0.11 0.11
N ASP A 95 -10.45 0.70 -0.26
CA ASP A 95 -10.46 2.12 0.10
C ASP A 95 -11.63 2.38 1.04
N TYR A 96 -11.42 3.29 2.00
CA TYR A 96 -12.49 3.70 2.91
C TYR A 96 -12.26 5.13 3.38
N TRP A 97 -13.35 5.81 3.70
CA TRP A 97 -13.29 7.08 4.42
C TRP A 97 -13.12 6.77 5.89
N ALA A 98 -12.05 7.29 6.49
CA ALA A 98 -11.77 7.00 7.89
C ALA A 98 -12.90 7.51 8.78
N ALA A 99 -13.51 6.57 9.52
CA ALA A 99 -14.48 6.93 10.55
C ALA A 99 -13.73 7.26 11.83
N THR A 100 -14.13 8.35 12.50
CA THR A 100 -13.52 8.77 13.75
C THR A 100 -14.51 8.60 14.90
N SER A 101 -13.97 8.30 16.08
CA SER A 101 -14.75 8.27 17.32
C SER A 101 -13.88 8.76 18.46
N PRO A 102 -14.47 9.12 19.62
CA PRO A 102 -13.68 9.53 20.79
C PRO A 102 -12.64 8.48 21.20
N LEU A 103 -12.89 7.21 20.94
CA LEU A 103 -11.96 6.13 21.29
C LEU A 103 -10.75 6.06 20.36
N ALA A 104 -10.85 6.61 19.15
CA ALA A 104 -9.76 6.60 18.18
C ALA A 104 -8.55 7.43 18.64
N THR A 105 -8.74 8.36 19.57
CA THR A 105 -7.68 9.21 20.12
C THR A 105 -7.20 8.77 21.49
N ARG A 106 -7.64 7.59 21.96
CA ARG A 106 -7.25 7.06 23.28
C ARG A 106 -5.73 6.84 23.32
N PRO A 107 -5.05 7.29 24.38
CA PRO A 107 -3.63 6.98 24.55
C PRO A 107 -3.40 5.48 24.65
N SER A 108 -2.28 5.02 24.15
CA SER A 108 -1.87 3.62 24.20
C SER A 108 -1.55 3.19 25.62
#